data_0d9512123eb7b6cc778b4d15a7b7d23e
#
_entry.id   0d9512123eb7b6cc778b4d15a7b7d23e
#
_cell.length_a   1.000
_cell.length_b   1.000
_cell.length_c   1.000
_cell.angle_alpha   90.00
_cell.angle_beta   90.00
_cell.angle_gamma   90.00
#
_symmetry.space_group_name_H-M   'P 1'
#
loop_
_entity.id
_entity.type
_entity.pdbx_description
1 polymer ?
#
loop_
_entity_poly.entity_id
_entity_poly.type
_entity_poly.pdbx_seq_one_letter_code
_entity_poly.pdbx_strand_id
1 'polypeptide(L)'
;MVSDDARDIVSSKMILNLNEPSKLTDTSWIKPMKYVGVWWEMHVDKSTWDYGGSQNYKLGDALQPTGKHGATTENTKRYIDFAAKNGFDAVLVEGWNIGWEDWFGKWKEKVFDFTTPYPDFDLKEVNDYAKSKGIKMIMHQETSGSVSNFEKHFDTVF
;
A
#
# COMPACT_ATOMS: atom_id res chain seq x y z
N MET A 1 -28.00 -2.10 10.55
CA MET A 1 -28.50 -0.83 11.18
C MET A 1 -29.77 -0.44 10.44
N VAL A 2 -30.81 -0.06 11.17
CA VAL A 2 -32.07 0.47 10.62
C VAL A 2 -32.23 1.89 11.13
N SER A 3 -32.58 2.82 10.27
CA SER A 3 -32.83 4.22 10.62
C SER A 3 -33.98 4.76 9.75
N ASP A 4 -34.74 5.66 10.29
CA ASP A 4 -35.84 6.33 9.58
C ASP A 4 -35.35 7.42 8.63
N ASP A 5 -34.11 7.89 8.82
CA ASP A 5 -33.49 8.93 7.99
C ASP A 5 -32.05 8.52 7.61
N ALA A 6 -31.71 8.67 6.32
CA ALA A 6 -30.38 8.37 5.82
C ALA A 6 -29.26 9.21 6.49
N ARG A 7 -29.58 10.41 6.95
CA ARG A 7 -28.63 11.28 7.68
C ARG A 7 -28.22 10.70 9.01
N ASP A 8 -29.08 9.93 9.65
CA ASP A 8 -28.77 9.27 10.93
C ASP A 8 -27.71 8.18 10.74
N ILE A 9 -27.69 7.53 9.58
CA ILE A 9 -26.67 6.53 9.24
C ILE A 9 -25.29 7.20 9.17
N VAL A 10 -25.21 8.36 8.51
CA VAL A 10 -23.96 9.12 8.36
C VAL A 10 -23.47 9.68 9.70
N SER A 11 -24.37 10.17 10.53
CA SER A 11 -24.07 10.74 11.85
C SER A 11 -23.88 9.70 12.96
N SER A 12 -24.23 8.45 12.70
CA SER A 12 -24.22 7.39 13.71
C SER A 12 -22.82 7.10 14.24
N LYS A 13 -22.70 7.05 15.55
CA LYS A 13 -21.51 6.62 16.26
C LYS A 13 -21.56 5.13 16.66
N MET A 14 -22.54 4.38 16.14
CA MET A 14 -22.73 2.97 16.51
C MET A 14 -21.49 2.14 16.24
N ILE A 15 -20.79 2.39 15.14
CA ILE A 15 -19.55 1.67 14.80
C ILE A 15 -18.48 1.75 15.90
N LEU A 16 -18.47 2.82 16.67
CA LEU A 16 -17.52 2.99 17.78
C LEU A 16 -17.86 2.10 18.99
N ASN A 17 -19.05 1.54 19.03
CA ASN A 17 -19.56 0.75 20.15
C ASN A 17 -19.76 -0.73 19.80
N LEU A 18 -19.36 -1.18 18.60
CA LEU A 18 -19.55 -2.57 18.16
C LEU A 18 -18.40 -3.49 18.55
N ASN A 19 -17.26 -2.93 18.92
CA ASN A 19 -16.07 -3.69 19.30
C ASN A 19 -15.83 -3.62 20.80
N GLU A 20 -15.09 -4.59 21.31
CA GLU A 20 -14.54 -4.52 22.66
C GLU A 20 -13.67 -3.25 22.83
N PRO A 21 -13.53 -2.75 24.07
CA PRO A 21 -12.66 -1.62 24.33
C PRO A 21 -11.25 -1.84 23.81
N SER A 22 -10.62 -0.76 23.32
CA SER A 22 -9.25 -0.82 22.84
C SER A 22 -8.32 -1.39 23.91
N LYS A 23 -7.43 -2.29 23.50
CA LYS A 23 -6.35 -2.82 24.34
C LYS A 23 -5.12 -1.90 24.36
N LEU A 24 -5.10 -0.89 23.50
CA LEU A 24 -4.01 0.09 23.46
C LEU A 24 -4.16 1.08 24.60
N THR A 25 -3.13 1.20 25.41
CA THR A 25 -3.08 2.13 26.56
C THR A 25 -2.67 3.54 26.15
N ASP A 26 -1.86 3.66 25.09
CA ASP A 26 -1.45 4.94 24.51
C ASP A 26 -1.84 5.00 23.04
N THR A 27 -2.68 5.95 22.69
CA THR A 27 -3.13 6.24 21.33
C THR A 27 -2.68 7.63 20.84
N SER A 28 -1.80 8.31 21.57
CA SER A 28 -1.34 9.67 21.26
C SER A 28 -0.61 9.78 19.92
N TRP A 29 -0.07 8.67 19.42
CA TRP A 29 0.60 8.57 18.14
C TRP A 29 -0.38 8.56 16.93
N ILE A 30 -1.67 8.22 17.17
CA ILE A 30 -2.70 8.20 16.12
C ILE A 30 -3.12 9.65 15.84
N LYS A 31 -2.75 10.15 14.67
CA LYS A 31 -3.08 11.50 14.21
C LYS A 31 -3.62 11.45 12.80
N PRO A 32 -4.62 12.26 12.45
CA PRO A 32 -5.01 12.45 11.06
C PRO A 32 -3.80 12.91 10.24
N MET A 33 -3.61 12.32 9.06
CA MET A 33 -2.49 12.64 8.18
C MET A 33 -2.99 12.94 6.77
N LYS A 34 -2.31 13.87 6.11
CA LYS A 34 -2.42 14.08 4.66
C LYS A 34 -1.30 13.31 4.00
N TYR A 35 -1.63 12.50 2.99
CA TYR A 35 -0.63 11.78 2.23
C TYR A 35 -0.84 11.91 0.73
N VAL A 36 0.21 11.70 -0.02
CA VAL A 36 0.21 11.53 -1.47
C VAL A 36 0.69 10.12 -1.79
N GLY A 37 0.25 9.54 -2.89
CA GLY A 37 0.53 8.12 -3.15
C GLY A 37 1.08 7.84 -4.55
N VAL A 38 1.98 6.87 -4.59
CA VAL A 38 2.44 6.22 -5.83
C VAL A 38 1.39 5.16 -6.18
N TRP A 39 0.36 5.52 -6.91
CA TRP A 39 -0.74 4.65 -7.35
C TRP A 39 -1.61 5.28 -8.44
N TRP A 40 -1.88 6.58 -8.38
CA TRP A 40 -2.75 7.24 -9.33
C TRP A 40 -2.19 7.25 -10.76
N GLU A 41 -0.88 7.36 -10.91
CA GLU A 41 -0.21 7.30 -12.20
C GLU A 41 -0.41 5.98 -12.94
N MET A 42 -0.67 4.88 -12.20
CA MET A 42 -0.99 3.58 -12.75
C MET A 42 -2.43 3.54 -13.31
N HIS A 43 -3.37 4.21 -12.67
CA HIS A 43 -4.75 4.32 -13.17
C HIS A 43 -4.89 5.18 -14.44
N VAL A 44 -3.92 6.03 -14.71
CA VAL A 44 -3.89 6.86 -15.93
C VAL A 44 -2.84 6.37 -16.94
N ASP A 45 -2.44 5.13 -16.84
CA ASP A 45 -1.53 4.41 -17.76
C ASP A 45 -0.15 5.07 -17.94
N LYS A 46 0.28 5.89 -17.00
CA LYS A 46 1.64 6.44 -16.99
C LYS A 46 2.68 5.42 -16.54
N SER A 47 2.32 4.59 -15.58
CA SER A 47 3.13 3.50 -15.06
C SER A 47 2.27 2.29 -14.78
N THR A 48 2.87 1.20 -14.31
CA THR A 48 2.19 -0.06 -13.95
C THR A 48 2.50 -0.43 -12.50
N TRP A 49 1.63 -1.25 -11.89
CA TRP A 49 1.86 -1.81 -10.55
C TRP A 49 2.92 -2.89 -10.55
N ASP A 50 3.08 -3.61 -11.65
CA ASP A 50 3.93 -4.78 -11.77
C ASP A 50 5.28 -4.45 -12.41
N TYR A 51 6.34 -5.07 -11.90
CA TYR A 51 7.70 -4.91 -12.39
C TYR A 51 7.88 -5.50 -13.78
N GLY A 52 7.34 -6.69 -14.02
CA GLY A 52 7.46 -7.40 -15.28
C GLY A 52 6.58 -6.82 -16.39
N GLY A 53 5.59 -6.00 -16.07
CA GLY A 53 4.63 -5.46 -17.04
C GLY A 53 3.76 -6.53 -17.68
N SER A 54 3.61 -7.68 -17.03
CA SER A 54 2.88 -8.82 -17.54
C SER A 54 2.03 -9.47 -16.46
N GLN A 55 0.74 -9.54 -16.69
CA GLN A 55 -0.16 -10.35 -15.88
C GLN A 55 -0.08 -11.84 -16.21
N ASN A 56 0.86 -12.24 -17.03
CA ASN A 56 1.13 -13.62 -17.41
C ASN A 56 2.35 -14.21 -16.68
N TYR A 57 2.80 -13.55 -15.62
CA TYR A 57 3.88 -14.06 -14.79
C TYR A 57 3.62 -15.51 -14.37
N LYS A 58 4.59 -16.38 -14.60
CA LYS A 58 4.54 -17.78 -14.18
C LYS A 58 5.51 -17.98 -13.04
N LEU A 59 5.08 -18.73 -12.04
CA LEU A 59 5.93 -19.08 -10.92
C LEU A 59 7.20 -19.78 -11.42
N GLY A 60 8.35 -19.23 -11.05
CA GLY A 60 9.67 -19.74 -11.46
C GLY A 60 10.30 -19.02 -12.65
N ASP A 61 9.54 -18.17 -13.36
CA ASP A 61 10.11 -17.33 -14.40
C ASP A 61 10.77 -16.09 -13.75
N ALA A 62 11.92 -15.69 -14.29
CA ALA A 62 12.56 -14.46 -13.83
C ALA A 62 11.76 -13.25 -14.29
N LEU A 63 11.47 -12.32 -13.37
CA LEU A 63 10.84 -11.04 -13.70
C LEU A 63 11.77 -10.21 -14.59
N GLN A 64 11.21 -9.65 -15.66
CA GLN A 64 11.93 -8.76 -16.57
C GLN A 64 11.35 -7.37 -16.49
N PRO A 65 12.18 -6.31 -16.28
CA PRO A 65 11.69 -4.96 -16.16
C PRO A 65 11.17 -4.43 -17.49
N THR A 66 10.01 -3.79 -17.48
CA THR A 66 9.43 -3.09 -18.65
C THR A 66 9.82 -1.62 -18.71
N GLY A 67 10.40 -1.09 -17.63
CA GLY A 67 10.67 0.33 -17.45
C GLY A 67 9.42 1.17 -17.16
N LYS A 68 8.27 0.53 -16.93
CA LYS A 68 7.00 1.20 -16.64
C LYS A 68 6.54 1.04 -15.19
N HIS A 69 7.27 0.30 -14.38
CA HIS A 69 6.93 0.12 -12.97
C HIS A 69 6.92 1.45 -12.22
N GLY A 70 5.82 1.76 -11.53
CA GLY A 70 5.66 3.04 -10.85
C GLY A 70 6.25 3.06 -9.44
N ALA A 71 6.19 1.95 -8.72
CA ALA A 71 6.68 1.82 -7.35
C ALA A 71 8.19 1.55 -7.30
N THR A 72 8.98 2.37 -7.99
CA THR A 72 10.45 2.29 -7.93
C THR A 72 11.00 3.13 -6.79
N THR A 73 12.20 2.81 -6.31
CA THR A 73 12.94 3.60 -5.32
C THR A 73 13.04 5.07 -5.75
N GLU A 74 13.44 5.31 -7.00
CA GLU A 74 13.65 6.67 -7.51
C GLU A 74 12.34 7.45 -7.61
N ASN A 75 11.29 6.86 -8.18
CA ASN A 75 10.00 7.53 -8.28
C ASN A 75 9.41 7.82 -6.89
N THR A 76 9.53 6.88 -5.95
CA THR A 76 9.06 7.08 -4.57
C THR A 76 9.79 8.23 -3.90
N LYS A 77 11.11 8.39 -4.09
CA LYS A 77 11.85 9.56 -3.60
C LYS A 77 11.33 10.88 -4.17
N ARG A 78 10.92 10.91 -5.44
CA ARG A 78 10.30 12.11 -6.04
C ARG A 78 8.97 12.46 -5.35
N TYR A 79 8.16 11.45 -5.00
CA TYR A 79 6.94 11.67 -4.22
C TYR A 79 7.24 12.14 -2.80
N ILE A 80 8.29 11.63 -2.17
CA ILE A 80 8.74 12.09 -0.84
C ILE A 80 9.16 13.56 -0.89
N ASP A 81 9.94 13.97 -1.91
CA ASP A 81 10.33 15.37 -2.08
C ASP A 81 9.11 16.28 -2.32
N PHE A 82 8.16 15.81 -3.13
CA PHE A 82 6.92 16.53 -3.35
C PHE A 82 6.10 16.65 -2.05
N ALA A 83 5.98 15.59 -1.28
CA ALA A 83 5.28 15.58 0.00
C ALA A 83 5.90 16.56 0.98
N ALA A 84 7.21 16.52 1.16
CA ALA A 84 7.96 17.41 2.04
C ALA A 84 7.79 18.89 1.64
N LYS A 85 7.88 19.18 0.34
CA LYS A 85 7.73 20.54 -0.18
C LYS A 85 6.32 21.11 0.00
N ASN A 86 5.29 20.27 -0.05
CA ASN A 86 3.89 20.69 -0.09
C ASN A 86 3.13 20.45 1.22
N GLY A 87 3.82 20.10 2.31
CA GLY A 87 3.20 19.96 3.63
C GLY A 87 2.29 18.74 3.76
N PHE A 88 2.66 17.64 3.09
CA PHE A 88 2.08 16.32 3.35
C PHE A 88 2.86 15.64 4.47
N ASP A 89 2.18 14.75 5.20
CA ASP A 89 2.76 14.03 6.33
C ASP A 89 3.37 12.70 5.93
N ALA A 90 2.88 12.12 4.82
CA ALA A 90 3.26 10.77 4.40
C ALA A 90 3.20 10.57 2.88
N VAL A 91 3.86 9.49 2.44
CA VAL A 91 3.75 8.93 1.09
C VAL A 91 3.27 7.48 1.20
N LEU A 92 2.18 7.16 0.48
CA LEU A 92 1.71 5.79 0.30
C LEU A 92 2.33 5.20 -0.96
N VAL A 93 2.73 3.92 -0.90
CA VAL A 93 3.23 3.19 -2.07
C VAL A 93 2.40 1.93 -2.28
N GLU A 94 1.79 1.84 -3.46
CA GLU A 94 1.10 0.66 -3.97
C GLU A 94 1.95 0.06 -5.10
N GLY A 95 1.99 -1.27 -5.21
CA GLY A 95 2.80 -1.92 -6.24
C GLY A 95 4.26 -2.20 -5.84
N TRP A 96 4.62 -2.02 -4.59
CA TRP A 96 6.00 -2.20 -4.13
C TRP A 96 6.46 -3.66 -4.01
N ASN A 97 5.53 -4.58 -3.75
CA ASN A 97 5.78 -6.00 -3.48
C ASN A 97 5.38 -6.91 -4.65
N ILE A 98 5.95 -8.11 -4.70
CA ILE A 98 5.71 -9.10 -5.75
C ILE A 98 4.26 -9.60 -5.73
N GLY A 99 3.68 -9.80 -6.93
CA GLY A 99 2.37 -10.41 -7.13
C GLY A 99 1.42 -9.65 -8.05
N TRP A 100 1.70 -8.41 -8.35
CA TRP A 100 0.81 -7.56 -9.16
C TRP A 100 0.62 -8.05 -10.60
N GLU A 101 1.53 -8.88 -11.11
CA GLU A 101 1.44 -9.51 -12.42
C GLU A 101 0.22 -10.43 -12.56
N ASP A 102 -0.19 -11.01 -11.45
CA ASP A 102 -1.31 -11.98 -11.40
C ASP A 102 -2.55 -11.44 -10.67
N TRP A 103 -2.57 -10.16 -10.33
CA TRP A 103 -3.64 -9.58 -9.51
C TRP A 103 -4.94 -9.38 -10.29
N PHE A 104 -4.94 -8.53 -11.29
CA PHE A 104 -6.16 -8.08 -11.95
C PHE A 104 -6.79 -9.18 -12.80
N GLY A 105 -8.07 -9.47 -12.53
CA GLY A 105 -8.89 -10.39 -13.31
C GLY A 105 -8.59 -11.88 -13.09
N LYS A 106 -7.69 -12.24 -12.21
CA LYS A 106 -7.31 -13.65 -12.00
C LYS A 106 -7.79 -14.25 -10.68
N TRP A 107 -8.10 -13.45 -9.69
CA TRP A 107 -8.66 -13.89 -8.40
C TRP A 107 -8.04 -15.17 -7.83
N LYS A 108 -6.75 -15.32 -7.99
CA LYS A 108 -6.02 -16.45 -7.45
C LYS A 108 -5.69 -16.21 -5.98
N GLU A 109 -5.88 -17.23 -5.16
CA GLU A 109 -5.34 -17.20 -3.82
C GLU A 109 -3.80 -17.24 -3.83
N LYS A 110 -3.16 -16.59 -2.89
CA LYS A 110 -1.68 -16.54 -2.74
C LYS A 110 -0.94 -15.83 -3.88
N VAL A 111 -1.56 -14.82 -4.46
CA VAL A 111 -0.93 -14.00 -5.50
C VAL A 111 0.21 -13.16 -4.94
N PHE A 112 -0.02 -12.48 -3.81
CA PHE A 112 0.93 -11.52 -3.26
C PHE A 112 1.90 -12.14 -2.25
N ASP A 113 3.17 -11.77 -2.36
CA ASP A 113 4.15 -11.88 -1.29
C ASP A 113 4.26 -10.53 -0.57
N PHE A 114 3.83 -10.49 0.69
CA PHE A 114 3.77 -9.26 1.48
C PHE A 114 5.10 -8.87 2.13
N THR A 115 6.14 -9.65 1.92
CA THR A 115 7.47 -9.44 2.53
C THR A 115 8.56 -9.13 1.52
N THR A 116 8.34 -9.43 0.24
CA THR A 116 9.36 -9.32 -0.80
C THR A 116 9.06 -8.14 -1.73
N PRO A 117 9.89 -7.09 -1.71
CA PRO A 117 9.77 -5.98 -2.67
C PRO A 117 10.20 -6.42 -4.08
N TYR A 118 9.76 -5.66 -5.08
CA TYR A 118 10.31 -5.79 -6.42
C TYR A 118 11.79 -5.40 -6.45
N PRO A 119 12.58 -5.89 -7.44
CA PRO A 119 14.02 -5.66 -7.51
C PRO A 119 14.43 -4.18 -7.64
N ASP A 120 13.54 -3.32 -8.12
CA ASP A 120 13.76 -1.88 -8.29
C ASP A 120 13.21 -1.03 -7.13
N PHE A 121 12.75 -1.68 -6.04
CA PHE A 121 12.25 -1.03 -4.83
C PHE A 121 13.11 -1.39 -3.62
N ASP A 122 14.01 -0.51 -3.22
CA ASP A 122 14.79 -0.65 -1.98
C ASP A 122 14.02 -0.04 -0.81
N LEU A 123 13.34 -0.90 -0.05
CA LEU A 123 12.53 -0.50 1.10
C LEU A 123 13.34 0.27 2.16
N LYS A 124 14.59 -0.17 2.41
CA LYS A 124 15.45 0.48 3.39
C LYS A 124 15.86 1.88 2.94
N GLU A 125 16.30 2.01 1.70
CA GLU A 125 16.71 3.28 1.12
C GLU A 125 15.56 4.30 1.10
N VAL A 126 14.37 3.87 0.67
CA VAL A 126 13.16 4.70 0.65
C VAL A 126 12.78 5.18 2.05
N ASN A 127 12.79 4.27 3.03
CA ASN A 127 12.43 4.60 4.40
C ASN A 127 13.44 5.58 5.04
N ASP A 128 14.73 5.36 4.83
CA ASP A 128 15.78 6.25 5.35
C ASP A 128 15.68 7.63 4.70
N TYR A 129 15.41 7.69 3.38
CA TYR A 129 15.19 8.94 2.68
C TYR A 129 13.97 9.70 3.19
N ALA A 130 12.83 9.02 3.36
CA ALA A 130 11.63 9.60 3.91
C ALA A 130 11.85 10.18 5.31
N LYS A 131 12.51 9.43 6.20
CA LYS A 131 12.90 9.89 7.53
C LYS A 131 13.76 11.15 7.47
N SER A 132 14.70 11.22 6.56
CA SER A 132 15.57 12.40 6.39
C SER A 132 14.79 13.66 6.00
N LYS A 133 13.63 13.50 5.38
CA LYS A 133 12.73 14.59 4.97
C LYS A 133 11.58 14.83 5.96
N GLY A 134 11.50 14.05 7.05
CA GLY A 134 10.40 14.14 8.02
C GLY A 134 9.07 13.56 7.50
N ILE A 135 9.11 12.72 6.45
CA ILE A 135 7.94 12.11 5.82
C ILE A 135 7.79 10.66 6.32
N LYS A 136 6.56 10.25 6.58
CA LYS A 136 6.22 8.86 6.92
C LYS A 136 5.96 8.04 5.67
N MET A 137 6.27 6.75 5.72
CA MET A 137 5.92 5.80 4.67
C MET A 137 4.67 5.01 5.06
N ILE A 138 3.78 4.84 4.10
CA ILE A 138 2.59 3.98 4.19
C ILE A 138 2.74 2.92 3.11
N MET A 139 2.89 1.66 3.53
CA MET A 139 3.02 0.54 2.60
C MET A 139 1.63 -0.07 2.39
N HIS A 140 1.16 -0.08 1.14
CA HIS A 140 -0.11 -0.71 0.79
C HIS A 140 0.04 -2.23 0.75
N GLN A 141 -0.93 -2.92 1.32
CA GLN A 141 -1.03 -4.38 1.32
C GLN A 141 -2.34 -4.77 0.61
N GLU A 142 -2.25 -5.19 -0.66
CA GLU A 142 -3.43 -5.67 -1.40
C GLU A 142 -3.76 -7.09 -0.97
N THR A 143 -4.86 -7.27 -0.27
CA THR A 143 -5.25 -8.57 0.29
C THR A 143 -6.28 -9.32 -0.55
N SER A 144 -6.81 -8.71 -1.62
CA SER A 144 -7.78 -9.39 -2.49
C SER A 144 -7.14 -10.61 -3.16
N GLY A 145 -7.75 -11.77 -2.99
CA GLY A 145 -7.23 -13.04 -3.49
C GLY A 145 -5.99 -13.58 -2.76
N SER A 146 -5.56 -12.98 -1.64
CA SER A 146 -4.33 -13.38 -0.94
C SER A 146 -4.44 -13.34 0.59
N VAL A 147 -5.64 -13.48 1.14
CA VAL A 147 -5.86 -13.41 2.60
C VAL A 147 -5.00 -14.43 3.35
N SER A 148 -4.91 -15.68 2.85
CA SER A 148 -4.13 -16.73 3.50
C SER A 148 -2.62 -16.46 3.50
N ASN A 149 -2.08 -15.79 2.49
CA ASN A 149 -0.69 -15.34 2.50
C ASN A 149 -0.49 -14.17 3.46
N PHE A 150 -1.44 -13.24 3.51
CA PHE A 150 -1.38 -12.12 4.45
C PHE A 150 -1.35 -12.62 5.89
N GLU A 151 -2.26 -13.52 6.25
CA GLU A 151 -2.28 -14.14 7.59
C GLU A 151 -0.98 -14.88 7.91
N LYS A 152 -0.43 -15.63 6.95
CA LYS A 152 0.83 -16.35 7.11
C LYS A 152 2.03 -15.41 7.33
N HIS A 153 2.04 -14.26 6.67
CA HIS A 153 3.14 -13.30 6.73
C HIS A 153 2.95 -12.24 7.81
N PHE A 154 1.83 -12.26 8.52
CA PHE A 154 1.41 -11.20 9.45
C PHE A 154 2.50 -10.81 10.45
N ASP A 155 3.09 -11.80 11.13
CA ASP A 155 4.14 -11.56 12.13
C ASP A 155 5.46 -11.02 11.54
N THR A 156 5.63 -11.10 10.22
CA THR A 156 6.83 -10.61 9.53
C THR A 156 6.62 -9.23 8.92
N VAL A 157 5.39 -8.89 8.58
CA VAL A 157 5.02 -7.61 7.94
C VAL A 157 4.95 -6.49 8.98
N PHE A 158 4.63 -6.82 10.21
CA PHE A 158 4.50 -5.90 11.36
C PHE A 158 5.53 -6.19 12.44
#